data_0e5e4e4877a30438ebdc2d78f24b36e5
#
_entry.id   0e5e4e4877a30438ebdc2d78f24b36e5
#
_cell.length_a   1.000
_cell.length_b   1.000
_cell.length_c   1.000
_cell.angle_alpha   90.00
_cell.angle_beta   90.00
_cell.angle_gamma   90.00
#
_symmetry.space_group_name_H-M   'P 1'
#
loop_
_entity.id
_entity.type
_entity.pdbx_description
1 polymer ?
#
loop_
_entity_poly.entity_id
_entity_poly.type
_entity_poly.pdbx_seq_one_letter_code
_entity_poly.pdbx_strand_id
1 'polypeptide(L)' 'MARILIVEDEEKIARFVTLELEHEGYQVEHAADGRTAGDLALERNYDLILLDVLLPQLNGMEVLR' A
#
# COMPACT_ATOMS: atom_id res chain seq x y z
N MET A 1 13.49 -8.29 -7.40
CA MET A 1 13.04 -7.10 -6.71
C MET A 1 11.62 -7.30 -6.25
N ALA A 2 11.34 -6.95 -5.03
CA ALA A 2 10.02 -7.20 -4.48
C ALA A 2 8.98 -6.27 -5.08
N ARG A 3 7.79 -6.78 -5.26
CA ARG A 3 6.69 -6.01 -5.80
C ARG A 3 5.64 -5.85 -4.72
N ILE A 4 5.26 -4.62 -4.43
CA ILE A 4 4.32 -4.32 -3.36
C ILE A 4 3.10 -3.64 -3.92
N LEU A 5 1.92 -4.05 -3.45
CA LEU A 5 0.69 -3.40 -3.84
C LEU A 5 0.19 -2.64 -2.61
N ILE A 6 -0.11 -1.35 -2.79
CA ILE A 6 -0.63 -0.55 -1.71
C ILE A 6 -2.10 -0.32 -1.99
N VAL A 7 -2.96 -0.63 -1.05
CA VAL A 7 -4.38 -0.41 -1.20
C VAL A 7 -4.75 0.72 -0.25
N GLU A 8 -4.97 1.89 -0.80
CA GLU A 8 -5.22 3.08 0.01
C GLU A 8 -6.03 4.08 -0.80
N ASP A 9 -7.12 4.56 -0.25
CA ASP A 9 -7.98 5.48 -0.98
C ASP A 9 -7.54 6.94 -0.84
N GLU A 10 -6.64 7.25 0.08
CA GLU A 10 -6.12 8.58 0.22
C GLU A 10 -4.94 8.71 -0.71
N GLU A 11 -5.11 9.40 -1.80
CA GLU A 11 -4.07 9.51 -2.79
C GLU A 11 -2.75 10.10 -2.30
N LYS A 12 -2.82 11.09 -1.47
CA LYS A 12 -1.59 11.69 -0.98
C LYS A 12 -0.79 10.73 -0.13
N ILE A 13 -1.47 9.94 0.69
CA ILE A 13 -0.79 8.99 1.54
C ILE A 13 -0.21 7.87 0.71
N ALA A 14 -0.97 7.42 -0.28
CA ALA A 14 -0.50 6.35 -1.15
C ALA A 14 0.75 6.81 -1.88
N ARG A 15 0.75 8.06 -2.33
CA ARG A 15 1.88 8.59 -3.05
C ARG A 15 3.10 8.67 -2.15
N PHE A 16 2.92 9.13 -0.92
CA PHE A 16 4.02 9.25 0.00
C PHE A 16 4.64 7.87 0.27
N VAL A 17 3.80 6.88 0.57
CA VAL A 17 4.30 5.56 0.87
C VAL A 17 4.97 4.94 -0.36
N THR A 18 4.39 5.18 -1.54
CA THR A 18 4.95 4.66 -2.77
C THR A 18 6.37 5.21 -2.98
N LEU A 19 6.54 6.50 -2.80
CA LEU A 19 7.85 7.10 -3.00
C LEU A 19 8.86 6.56 -2.00
N GLU A 20 8.45 6.36 -0.77
CA GLU A 20 9.36 5.86 0.24
C GLU A 20 9.79 4.43 -0.09
N LEU A 21 8.86 3.61 -0.52
CA LEU A 21 9.20 2.24 -0.83
C LEU A 21 10.03 2.13 -2.11
N GLU A 22 9.74 2.97 -3.08
CA GLU A 22 10.52 2.94 -4.30
C GLU A 22 11.95 3.39 -4.01
N HIS A 23 12.10 4.28 -3.06
CA HIS A 23 13.42 4.76 -2.70
C HIS A 23 14.22 3.59 -2.10
N GLU A 24 13.53 2.64 -1.50
CA GLU A 24 14.20 1.50 -0.91
C GLU A 24 14.44 0.39 -1.96
N GLY A 25 14.04 0.61 -3.18
CA GLY A 25 14.29 -0.36 -4.21
C GLY A 25 13.15 -1.29 -4.57
N TYR A 26 11.97 -1.08 -4.00
CA TYR A 26 10.85 -1.94 -4.30
C TYR A 26 10.08 -1.44 -5.52
N GLN A 27 9.35 -2.35 -6.14
CA GLN A 27 8.46 -1.96 -7.22
C GLN A 27 7.12 -1.82 -6.54
N VAL A 28 6.46 -0.70 -6.72
CA VAL A 28 5.23 -0.41 -6.00
C VAL A 28 4.09 -0.09 -6.95
N GLU A 29 2.91 -0.64 -6.67
CA GLU A 29 1.72 -0.32 -7.41
C GLU A 29 0.66 0.08 -6.42
N HIS A 30 -0.32 0.83 -6.87
CA HIS A 30 -1.33 1.39 -5.99
C HIS A 30 -2.73 1.07 -6.50
N ALA A 31 -3.60 0.65 -5.60
CA ALA A 31 -5.00 0.43 -5.90
C ALA A 31 -5.77 1.31 -4.93
N ALA A 32 -6.77 2.01 -5.42
CA ALA A 32 -7.52 2.92 -4.58
C ALA A 32 -8.55 2.22 -3.71
N ASP A 33 -8.93 1.01 -4.07
CA ASP A 33 -9.91 0.30 -3.29
C ASP A 33 -9.68 -1.20 -3.37
N GLY A 34 -10.42 -1.94 -2.57
CA GLY A 34 -10.22 -3.37 -2.48
C GLY A 34 -10.57 -4.12 -3.76
N ARG A 35 -11.51 -3.61 -4.53
CA ARG A 35 -11.91 -4.30 -5.73
C ARG A 35 -10.80 -4.24 -6.77
N THR A 36 -10.24 -3.06 -6.95
CA THR A 36 -9.14 -2.89 -7.88
C THR A 36 -7.96 -3.72 -7.41
N ALA A 37 -7.72 -3.74 -6.11
CA ALA A 37 -6.63 -4.49 -5.55
C ALA A 37 -6.82 -5.98 -5.82
N GLY A 38 -8.05 -6.46 -5.69
CA GLY A 38 -8.33 -7.86 -5.94
C GLY A 38 -8.07 -8.24 -7.39
N ASP A 39 -8.47 -7.35 -8.32
CA ASP A 39 -8.27 -7.61 -9.72
C ASP A 39 -6.78 -7.65 -10.04
N LEU A 40 -6.02 -6.72 -9.49
CA LEU A 40 -4.59 -6.70 -9.74
C LEU A 40 -3.91 -7.91 -9.14
N ALA A 41 -4.35 -8.32 -7.97
CA ALA A 41 -3.74 -9.46 -7.31
C ALA A 41 -3.96 -10.75 -8.09
N LEU A 42 -5.04 -10.81 -8.86
CA LEU A 42 -5.31 -11.99 -9.66
C LEU A 42 -4.45 -11.98 -10.92
N GLU A 43 -4.11 -10.82 -11.42
CA GLU A 43 -3.32 -10.72 -12.61
C GLU A 43 -1.82 -10.72 -12.39
N ARG A 44 -1.39 -10.28 -11.25
CA ARG A 44 0.03 -10.14 -10.98
C ARG A 44 0.40 -10.76 -9.66
N ASN A 45 1.67 -11.02 -9.49
CA ASN A 45 2.14 -11.59 -8.26
C ASN A 45 2.77 -10.48 -7.42
N TYR A 46 2.32 -10.34 -6.21
CA TYR A 46 2.88 -9.35 -5.30
C TYR A 46 3.53 -10.07 -4.14
N ASP A 47 4.61 -9.51 -3.66
CA ASP A 47 5.30 -10.09 -2.52
C ASP A 47 4.63 -9.60 -1.23
N LEU A 48 3.97 -8.46 -1.30
CA LEU A 48 3.33 -7.91 -0.12
C LEU A 48 2.19 -6.99 -0.54
N ILE A 49 1.11 -7.01 0.21
CA ILE A 49 -0.01 -6.11 -0.04
C ILE A 49 -0.25 -5.33 1.25
N LEU A 50 -0.16 -4.01 1.16
CA LEU A 50 -0.37 -3.16 2.33
C LEU A 50 -1.76 -2.55 2.25
N LEU A 51 -2.54 -2.76 3.30
CA LEU A 51 -3.90 -2.26 3.32
C LEU A 51 -4.03 -1.11 4.32
N ASP A 52 -4.72 -0.08 3.90
CA ASP A 52 -4.98 1.04 4.80
C ASP A 52 -3.76 1.52 5.55
N VAL A 53 -2.73 1.74 4.83
CA VAL A 53 -1.52 2.20 5.46
C VAL A 53 -1.64 3.40 6.29
N LEU A 54 -2.57 4.17 6.00
CA LEU A 54 -2.64 5.35 6.67
C LEU A 54 -3.10 5.34 8.04
N LEU A 55 -4.01 4.66 8.24
CA LEU A 55 -4.63 4.61 9.41
C LEU A 55 -3.91 4.95 10.54
N PRO A 56 -3.04 4.73 10.61
CA PRO A 56 -2.31 4.83 11.74
C PRO A 56 -2.21 6.09 12.39
N GLN A 57 -1.84 6.74 11.83
CA GLN A 57 -1.58 7.92 12.31
C GLN A 57 -2.20 7.93 13.60
N LEU A 58 -2.52 8.59 13.96
CA LEU A 58 -3.19 8.83 15.04
C LEU A 58 -3.59 7.75 15.81
N ASN A 59 -4.58 7.38 15.54
CA ASN A 59 -5.12 6.34 16.29
C ASN A 59 -4.26 5.17 16.21
N GLY A 60 -3.47 5.13 15.20
CA GLY A 60 -2.61 4.01 15.08
C GLY A 60 -1.81 3.81 16.32
N MET A 61 -1.53 4.87 16.95
CA MET A 61 -0.68 4.78 18.11
C MET A 61 -1.41 4.01 19.16
N GLU A 62 -2.65 4.21 19.24
CA GLU A 62 -3.37 3.54 20.25
C GLU A 62 -3.55 2.12 19.91
N VAL A 63 -3.71 1.86 18.69
CA VAL A 63 -3.92 0.51 18.26
C VAL A 63 -2.71 -0.33 18.62
N LEU A 64 -1.58 0.26 18.54
CA LEU A 64 -0.38 -0.49 18.85
C LEU A 64 -0.25 -0.85 20.30
N ARG A 65 -1.05 -0.31 21.11
CA ARG A 65 -0.95 -0.65 22.50
C ARG A 65 -1.81 -1.80 22.87
#